data_1371f063becc139f78bf23ad496e580e
#
_entry.id   1371f063becc139f78bf23ad496e580e
#
_cell.length_a   1.000
_cell.length_b   1.000
_cell.length_c   1.000
_cell.angle_alpha   90.00
_cell.angle_beta   90.00
_cell.angle_gamma   90.00
#
_symmetry.space_group_name_H-M   'P 1'
#
loop_
_entity.id
_entity.type
_entity.pdbx_description
1 polymer ?
#
loop_
_entity_poly.entity_id
_entity_poly.type
_entity_poly.pdbx_seq_one_letter_code
_entity_poly.pdbx_strand_id
1 'polypeptide(L)'
;VAVALEEFEERKGRAPENGLADLPCPNCGTRDAWTEPRMFNGLLSTHLGPVKDENSEHFLRPETAQGIFINYNNVAAAARKKPPFGIAQTGKSFRNEITPGNFIFRTREFEQMEMEFFVKPGSDEEWHEYWLKQRWDWYVDLGLNPDNMRLFEHPKEKLSHYSKRTVDIEYQSEERRVGK
;
A
#
# COMPACT_ATOMS: atom_id res chain seq x y z
N VAL A 1 18.40 -2.61 -5.66
CA VAL A 1 19.40 -3.42 -4.92
C VAL A 1 18.72 -4.62 -4.27
N ALA A 2 17.68 -4.45 -3.41
CA ALA A 2 17.05 -5.57 -2.71
C ALA A 2 16.58 -6.67 -3.67
N VAL A 3 15.79 -6.33 -4.69
CA VAL A 3 15.31 -7.29 -5.71
C VAL A 3 16.46 -8.00 -6.43
N ALA A 4 17.53 -7.27 -6.77
CA ALA A 4 18.69 -7.86 -7.44
C ALA A 4 19.48 -8.82 -6.53
N LEU A 5 19.48 -8.59 -5.21
CA LEU A 5 20.05 -9.50 -4.23
C LEU A 5 19.21 -10.79 -4.12
N GLU A 6 17.90 -10.67 -3.96
CA GLU A 6 16.99 -11.81 -3.93
C GLU A 6 17.11 -12.69 -5.18
N GLU A 7 17.05 -12.08 -6.37
CA GLU A 7 17.23 -12.81 -7.64
C GLU A 7 18.61 -13.48 -7.77
N PHE A 8 19.66 -12.86 -7.23
CA PHE A 8 21.00 -13.46 -7.21
C PHE A 8 21.06 -14.67 -6.29
N GLU A 9 20.51 -14.54 -5.07
CA GLU A 9 20.46 -15.62 -4.07
C GLU A 9 19.60 -16.79 -4.56
N GLU A 10 18.44 -16.53 -5.16
CA GLU A 10 17.59 -17.58 -5.76
C GLU A 10 18.34 -18.34 -6.88
N ARG A 11 19.04 -17.62 -7.76
CA ARG A 11 19.76 -18.24 -8.89
C ARG A 11 21.04 -18.97 -8.50
N LYS A 12 21.74 -18.49 -7.47
CA LYS A 12 23.07 -19.00 -7.09
C LYS A 12 23.04 -19.87 -5.84
N GLY A 13 21.94 -19.86 -5.07
CA GLY A 13 21.82 -20.58 -3.82
C GLY A 13 22.75 -20.06 -2.70
N ARG A 14 23.33 -18.85 -2.87
CA ARG A 14 24.22 -18.21 -1.91
C ARG A 14 24.18 -16.69 -2.06
N ALA A 15 24.49 -16.00 -0.99
CA ALA A 15 24.70 -14.55 -1.02
C ALA A 15 25.94 -14.16 -1.84
N PRO A 16 26.01 -12.93 -2.41
CA PRO A 16 27.18 -12.43 -3.12
C PRO A 16 28.35 -12.22 -2.16
N GLU A 17 29.55 -12.74 -2.52
CA GLU A 17 30.75 -12.69 -1.67
C GLU A 17 31.36 -11.29 -1.59
N ASN A 18 31.36 -10.57 -2.73
CA ASN A 18 31.90 -9.20 -2.83
C ASN A 18 30.78 -8.14 -2.84
N GLY A 19 29.64 -8.45 -2.23
CA GLY A 19 28.51 -7.53 -2.13
C GLY A 19 27.97 -7.09 -3.49
N LEU A 20 27.80 -5.79 -3.70
CA LEU A 20 27.19 -5.24 -4.92
C LEU A 20 28.05 -5.46 -6.18
N ALA A 21 29.36 -5.63 -6.07
CA ALA A 21 30.25 -5.86 -7.21
C ALA A 21 29.93 -7.18 -7.95
N ASP A 22 29.44 -8.18 -7.24
CA ASP A 22 29.03 -9.46 -7.83
C ASP A 22 27.70 -9.44 -8.54
N LEU A 23 26.87 -8.41 -8.29
CA LEU A 23 25.55 -8.29 -8.88
C LEU A 23 25.62 -7.71 -10.31
N PRO A 24 25.18 -8.48 -11.32
CA PRO A 24 25.12 -7.94 -12.67
C PRO A 24 23.99 -6.89 -12.79
N CYS A 25 24.23 -5.89 -13.63
CA CYS A 25 23.17 -4.94 -14.00
C CYS A 25 22.00 -5.70 -14.67
N PRO A 26 20.74 -5.54 -14.24
CA PRO A 26 19.61 -6.26 -14.81
C PRO A 26 19.34 -5.90 -16.28
N ASN A 27 19.80 -4.72 -16.74
CA ASN A 27 19.58 -4.28 -18.11
C ASN A 27 20.67 -4.74 -19.09
N CYS A 28 21.94 -4.72 -18.69
CA CYS A 28 23.05 -4.98 -19.61
C CYS A 28 24.02 -6.07 -19.13
N GLY A 29 23.83 -6.63 -17.94
CA GLY A 29 24.69 -7.69 -17.39
C GLY A 29 26.06 -7.23 -16.90
N THR A 30 26.42 -5.96 -17.01
CA THR A 30 27.72 -5.44 -16.54
C THR A 30 27.84 -5.63 -15.03
N ARG A 31 28.97 -6.13 -14.58
CA ARG A 31 29.32 -6.24 -13.16
C ARG A 31 29.96 -4.95 -12.66
N ASP A 32 29.96 -4.77 -11.34
CA ASP A 32 30.52 -3.57 -10.68
C ASP A 32 29.93 -2.25 -11.22
N ALA A 33 28.64 -2.31 -11.59
CA ALA A 33 27.92 -1.18 -12.15
C ALA A 33 26.97 -0.50 -11.12
N TRP A 34 26.98 -0.98 -9.89
CA TRP A 34 26.14 -0.46 -8.83
C TRP A 34 26.85 0.64 -8.04
N THR A 35 26.15 1.71 -7.78
CA THR A 35 26.60 2.75 -6.84
C THR A 35 26.31 2.33 -5.41
N GLU A 36 27.00 2.94 -4.46
CA GLU A 36 26.70 2.74 -3.03
C GLU A 36 25.20 2.95 -2.74
N PRO A 37 24.61 2.05 -1.94
CA PRO A 37 23.22 2.17 -1.53
C PRO A 37 22.99 3.48 -0.77
N ARG A 38 21.94 4.18 -1.10
CA ARG A 38 21.51 5.37 -0.37
C ARG A 38 20.24 5.07 0.38
N MET A 39 20.15 5.58 1.61
CA MET A 39 18.92 5.51 2.38
C MET A 39 17.82 6.26 1.63
N PHE A 40 16.71 5.58 1.42
CA PHE A 40 15.54 6.14 0.76
C PHE A 40 14.44 6.37 1.80
N ASN A 41 13.93 7.61 1.88
CA ASN A 41 12.79 7.93 2.73
C ASN A 41 11.51 7.83 1.89
N GLY A 42 10.66 6.85 2.23
CA GLY A 42 9.34 6.67 1.59
C GLY A 42 8.34 7.78 1.89
N LEU A 43 8.61 8.60 2.91
CA LEU A 43 7.79 9.76 3.24
C LEU A 43 8.30 11.01 2.51
N LEU A 44 7.36 11.81 2.00
CA LEU A 44 7.65 13.16 1.54
C LEU A 44 7.71 14.10 2.74
N SER A 45 8.76 14.91 2.81
CA SER A 45 8.91 15.92 3.85
C SER A 45 8.90 17.34 3.28
N THR A 46 8.59 18.29 4.13
CA THR A 46 8.66 19.71 3.85
C THR A 46 9.14 20.45 5.09
N HIS A 47 9.47 21.73 4.96
CA HIS A 47 9.81 22.60 6.10
C HIS A 47 8.77 23.71 6.20
N LEU A 48 8.32 23.97 7.42
CA LEU A 48 7.42 25.07 7.73
C LEU A 48 8.19 26.24 8.30
N GLY A 49 7.82 27.45 7.88
CA GLY A 49 8.47 28.69 8.33
C GLY A 49 9.62 29.16 7.44
N PRO A 50 10.26 30.28 7.82
CA PRO A 50 11.26 30.95 6.97
C PRO A 50 12.65 30.31 7.01
N VAL A 51 12.94 29.48 8.00
CA VAL A 51 14.24 28.82 8.19
C VAL A 51 14.07 27.32 8.13
N LYS A 52 14.93 26.64 7.38
CA LYS A 52 14.98 25.18 7.32
C LYS A 52 15.90 24.67 8.41
N ASP A 53 15.34 24.07 9.44
CA ASP A 53 16.02 23.38 10.51
C ASP A 53 15.32 22.04 10.83
N GLU A 54 15.91 21.26 11.72
CA GLU A 54 15.35 19.95 12.12
C GLU A 54 13.98 20.09 12.80
N ASN A 55 13.71 21.22 13.49
CA ASN A 55 12.44 21.44 14.17
C ASN A 55 11.33 21.88 13.21
N SER A 56 11.70 22.39 12.03
CA SER A 56 10.75 22.84 11.01
C SER A 56 10.38 21.74 10.01
N GLU A 57 11.02 20.57 10.09
CA GLU A 57 10.69 19.44 9.19
C GLU A 57 9.34 18.80 9.55
N HIS A 58 8.51 18.63 8.54
CA HIS A 58 7.20 17.99 8.65
C HIS A 58 7.04 16.96 7.54
N PHE A 59 6.38 15.84 7.86
CA PHE A 59 6.10 14.79 6.90
C PHE A 59 4.67 14.87 6.40
N LEU A 60 4.53 14.67 5.09
CA LEU A 60 3.22 14.52 4.48
C LEU A 60 2.71 13.10 4.73
N ARG A 61 1.42 12.96 5.03
CA ARG A 61 0.84 11.66 5.37
C ARG A 61 0.87 10.70 4.17
N PRO A 62 1.32 9.44 4.34
CA PRO A 62 1.34 8.44 3.27
C PRO A 62 -0.01 7.74 3.05
N GLU A 63 -0.94 7.88 4.00
CA GLU A 63 -2.29 7.29 4.01
C GLU A 63 -3.20 8.05 4.96
N THR A 64 -4.51 7.83 4.85
CA THR A 64 -5.50 8.49 5.71
C THR A 64 -5.80 7.71 7.00
N ALA A 65 -5.40 6.44 7.08
CA ALA A 65 -5.66 5.53 8.20
C ALA A 65 -5.18 6.07 9.54
N GLN A 66 -3.94 6.60 9.62
CA GLN A 66 -3.41 7.12 10.88
C GLN A 66 -4.29 8.22 11.48
N GLY A 67 -4.82 9.10 10.64
CA GLY A 67 -5.73 10.15 11.08
C GLY A 67 -7.03 9.59 11.67
N ILE A 68 -7.55 8.50 11.10
CA ILE A 68 -8.73 7.81 11.59
C ILE A 68 -8.46 7.19 12.97
N PHE A 69 -7.34 6.47 13.13
CA PHE A 69 -6.97 5.85 14.41
C PHE A 69 -6.74 6.89 15.52
N ILE A 70 -6.01 7.97 15.22
CA ILE A 70 -5.74 9.05 16.19
C ILE A 70 -7.05 9.69 16.67
N ASN A 71 -8.03 9.87 15.77
CA ASN A 71 -9.29 10.50 16.09
C ASN A 71 -10.36 9.55 16.64
N TYR A 72 -10.08 8.26 16.77
CA TYR A 72 -11.06 7.26 17.22
C TYR A 72 -11.79 7.68 18.49
N ASN A 73 -11.08 8.03 19.55
CA ASN A 73 -11.67 8.39 20.83
C ASN A 73 -12.53 9.66 20.74
N ASN A 74 -12.09 10.66 19.97
CA ASN A 74 -12.83 11.91 19.76
C ASN A 74 -14.15 11.63 19.03
N VAL A 75 -14.09 10.83 17.97
CA VAL A 75 -15.30 10.49 17.18
C VAL A 75 -16.25 9.63 18.01
N ALA A 76 -15.74 8.60 18.70
CA ALA A 76 -16.55 7.73 19.54
C ALA A 76 -17.30 8.53 20.64
N ALA A 77 -16.61 9.46 21.29
CA ALA A 77 -17.19 10.31 22.34
C ALA A 77 -18.20 11.31 21.75
N ALA A 78 -17.82 12.05 20.70
CA ALA A 78 -18.68 13.07 20.09
C ALA A 78 -19.95 12.46 19.46
N ALA A 79 -19.82 11.34 18.78
CA ALA A 79 -20.92 10.62 18.16
C ALA A 79 -21.66 9.66 19.12
N ARG A 80 -21.19 9.52 20.36
CA ARG A 80 -21.70 8.56 21.37
C ARG A 80 -21.81 7.14 20.83
N LYS A 81 -20.81 6.70 20.05
CA LYS A 81 -20.78 5.38 19.43
C LYS A 81 -19.91 4.41 20.22
N LYS A 82 -20.30 3.13 20.13
CA LYS A 82 -19.50 1.99 20.61
C LYS A 82 -19.38 1.00 19.46
N PRO A 83 -18.30 0.20 19.38
CA PRO A 83 -18.19 -0.84 18.36
C PRO A 83 -19.44 -1.77 18.33
N PRO A 84 -19.94 -2.14 17.13
CA PRO A 84 -19.33 -1.87 15.83
C PRO A 84 -19.71 -0.48 15.26
N PHE A 85 -18.71 0.23 14.72
CA PHE A 85 -18.96 1.44 13.90
C PHE A 85 -17.73 1.72 13.02
N GLY A 86 -17.95 2.44 11.93
CA GLY A 86 -16.88 2.84 11.00
C GLY A 86 -16.59 4.32 11.05
N ILE A 87 -15.35 4.67 10.72
CA ILE A 87 -14.91 6.02 10.42
C ILE A 87 -14.33 6.01 9.02
N ALA A 88 -14.88 6.84 8.14
CA ALA A 88 -14.42 6.99 6.78
C ALA A 88 -13.81 8.38 6.57
N GLN A 89 -12.79 8.45 5.75
CA GLN A 89 -12.13 9.69 5.37
C GLN A 89 -11.77 9.66 3.89
N THR A 90 -12.00 10.77 3.22
CA THR A 90 -11.45 11.07 1.90
C THR A 90 -10.40 12.17 2.03
N GLY A 91 -9.35 12.08 1.24
CA GLY A 91 -8.32 13.12 1.24
C GLY A 91 -7.08 12.72 0.47
N LYS A 92 -6.15 13.64 0.39
CA LYS A 92 -4.86 13.40 -0.27
C LYS A 92 -3.92 12.62 0.60
N SER A 93 -3.16 11.73 -0.05
CA SER A 93 -2.04 11.00 0.51
C SER A 93 -0.81 11.17 -0.37
N PHE A 94 0.37 10.98 0.22
CA PHE A 94 1.64 11.31 -0.40
C PHE A 94 2.65 10.20 -0.16
N ARG A 95 3.21 9.67 -1.22
CA ARG A 95 4.27 8.66 -1.13
C ARG A 95 5.45 9.06 -2.00
N ASN A 96 6.64 8.97 -1.50
CA ASN A 96 7.85 9.30 -2.23
C ASN A 96 8.24 8.13 -3.16
N GLU A 97 7.45 7.92 -4.21
CA GLU A 97 7.69 6.85 -5.17
C GLU A 97 9.01 7.05 -5.91
N ILE A 98 9.84 6.02 -5.95
CA ILE A 98 11.12 6.03 -6.68
C ILE A 98 10.86 6.21 -8.17
N THR A 99 9.91 5.46 -8.71
CA THR A 99 9.58 5.46 -10.14
C THR A 99 8.08 5.69 -10.34
N PRO A 100 7.61 6.94 -10.32
CA PRO A 100 6.25 7.27 -10.75
C PRO A 100 6.06 6.89 -12.21
N GLY A 101 4.86 6.51 -12.60
CA GLY A 101 4.63 6.12 -13.98
C GLY A 101 3.21 5.64 -14.27
N ASN A 102 3.02 5.25 -15.54
CA ASN A 102 1.75 4.75 -16.06
C ASN A 102 0.60 5.75 -15.83
N PHE A 103 0.83 7.00 -16.22
CA PHE A 103 -0.12 8.10 -16.09
C PHE A 103 -0.50 8.31 -14.62
N ILE A 104 -1.75 8.03 -14.24
CA ILE A 104 -2.25 8.19 -12.86
C ILE A 104 -2.07 6.95 -12.00
N PHE A 105 -1.55 5.85 -12.54
CA PHE A 105 -1.47 4.59 -11.83
C PHE A 105 -0.52 4.62 -10.63
N ARG A 106 0.63 5.31 -10.77
CA ARG A 106 1.61 5.48 -9.70
C ARG A 106 2.10 6.91 -9.63
N THR A 107 1.54 7.67 -8.70
CA THR A 107 1.83 9.09 -8.50
C THR A 107 2.32 9.33 -7.07
N ARG A 108 3.04 10.42 -6.86
CA ARG A 108 3.51 10.82 -5.52
C ARG A 108 2.42 11.49 -4.68
N GLU A 109 1.43 12.07 -5.33
CA GLU A 109 0.24 12.65 -4.71
C GLU A 109 -0.99 11.98 -5.32
N PHE A 110 -1.89 11.48 -4.50
CA PHE A 110 -3.11 10.82 -4.93
C PHE A 110 -4.22 11.03 -3.92
N GLU A 111 -5.45 10.87 -4.37
CA GLU A 111 -6.62 10.86 -3.50
C GLU A 111 -6.90 9.44 -3.01
N GLN A 112 -7.27 9.35 -1.75
CA GLN A 112 -7.62 8.12 -1.09
C GLN A 112 -8.97 8.25 -0.40
N MET A 113 -9.79 7.22 -0.49
CA MET A 113 -11.00 7.04 0.31
C MET A 113 -10.83 5.77 1.12
N GLU A 114 -10.86 5.92 2.42
CA GLU A 114 -10.55 4.87 3.38
C GLU A 114 -11.61 4.80 4.45
N MET A 115 -11.94 3.60 4.90
CA MET A 115 -12.86 3.37 6.03
C MET A 115 -12.26 2.32 6.95
N GLU A 116 -12.11 2.68 8.21
CA GLU A 116 -11.77 1.77 9.28
C GLU A 116 -13.03 1.39 10.06
N PHE A 117 -13.35 0.10 10.08
CA PHE A 117 -14.54 -0.40 10.76
C PHE A 117 -14.13 -1.12 12.04
N PHE A 118 -14.44 -0.51 13.17
CA PHE A 118 -14.07 -0.97 14.50
C PHE A 118 -15.10 -1.95 15.04
N VAL A 119 -14.65 -3.13 15.43
CA VAL A 119 -15.50 -4.22 15.89
C VAL A 119 -15.09 -4.71 17.30
N LYS A 120 -15.92 -5.52 17.91
CA LYS A 120 -15.55 -6.17 19.18
C LYS A 120 -14.46 -7.22 18.93
N PRO A 121 -13.51 -7.41 19.84
CA PRO A 121 -12.54 -8.50 19.74
C PRO A 121 -13.22 -9.85 19.53
N GLY A 122 -12.72 -10.63 18.57
CA GLY A 122 -13.23 -11.96 18.21
C GLY A 122 -14.40 -11.99 17.23
N SER A 123 -14.90 -10.83 16.77
CA SER A 123 -15.93 -10.76 15.72
C SER A 123 -15.40 -10.28 14.37
N ASP A 124 -14.08 -10.18 14.25
CA ASP A 124 -13.40 -9.63 13.08
C ASP A 124 -13.64 -10.45 11.81
N GLU A 125 -13.64 -11.78 11.91
CA GLU A 125 -13.84 -12.65 10.75
C GLU A 125 -15.27 -12.54 10.19
N GLU A 126 -16.28 -12.53 11.06
CA GLU A 126 -17.68 -12.35 10.65
C GLU A 126 -17.89 -11.00 9.95
N TRP A 127 -17.32 -9.92 10.51
CA TRP A 127 -17.42 -8.61 9.92
C TRP A 127 -16.62 -8.47 8.62
N HIS A 128 -15.50 -9.20 8.49
CA HIS A 128 -14.75 -9.25 7.25
C HIS A 128 -15.59 -9.86 6.11
N GLU A 129 -16.24 -11.00 6.35
CA GLU A 129 -17.14 -11.62 5.36
C GLU A 129 -18.32 -10.71 5.02
N TYR A 130 -18.92 -10.07 6.04
CA TYR A 130 -19.99 -9.10 5.81
C TYR A 130 -19.56 -7.99 4.87
N TRP A 131 -18.41 -7.34 5.15
CA TRP A 131 -17.91 -6.24 4.32
C TRP A 131 -17.45 -6.68 2.95
N LEU A 132 -16.87 -7.87 2.81
CA LEU A 132 -16.50 -8.43 1.53
C LEU A 132 -17.73 -8.57 0.62
N LYS A 133 -18.81 -9.14 1.16
CA LYS A 133 -20.08 -9.24 0.45
C LYS A 133 -20.67 -7.87 0.09
N GLN A 134 -20.70 -6.93 1.04
CA GLN A 134 -21.23 -5.59 0.80
C GLN A 134 -20.45 -4.84 -0.28
N ARG A 135 -19.13 -4.98 -0.31
CA ARG A 135 -18.28 -4.38 -1.35
C ARG A 135 -18.49 -5.01 -2.72
N TRP A 136 -18.64 -6.33 -2.76
CA TRP A 136 -18.96 -7.04 -4.00
C TRP A 136 -20.31 -6.57 -4.57
N ASP A 137 -21.34 -6.62 -3.76
CA ASP A 137 -22.69 -6.21 -4.15
C ASP A 137 -22.71 -4.75 -4.62
N TRP A 138 -22.01 -3.86 -3.94
CA TRP A 138 -21.89 -2.45 -4.33
C TRP A 138 -21.30 -2.26 -5.73
N TYR A 139 -20.26 -3.01 -6.09
CA TYR A 139 -19.69 -2.96 -7.45
C TYR A 139 -20.68 -3.46 -8.49
N VAL A 140 -21.43 -4.51 -8.19
CA VAL A 140 -22.47 -5.02 -9.08
C VAL A 140 -23.60 -3.99 -9.26
N ASP A 141 -24.01 -3.35 -8.18
CA ASP A 141 -25.03 -2.27 -8.20
C ASP A 141 -24.58 -1.04 -9.00
N LEU A 142 -23.28 -0.77 -9.05
CA LEU A 142 -22.69 0.25 -9.92
C LEU A 142 -22.62 -0.15 -11.39
N GLY A 143 -22.99 -1.38 -11.74
CA GLY A 143 -23.04 -1.87 -13.11
C GLY A 143 -21.80 -2.58 -13.59
N LEU A 144 -20.86 -2.95 -12.69
CA LEU A 144 -19.73 -3.81 -13.06
C LEU A 144 -20.23 -5.24 -13.33
N ASN A 145 -19.76 -5.84 -14.43
CA ASN A 145 -20.12 -7.21 -14.74
C ASN A 145 -19.42 -8.19 -13.76
N PRO A 146 -20.19 -8.96 -12.98
CA PRO A 146 -19.62 -9.90 -12.01
C PRO A 146 -18.80 -11.02 -12.66
N ASP A 147 -19.05 -11.37 -13.94
CA ASP A 147 -18.26 -12.37 -14.66
C ASP A 147 -16.80 -11.92 -14.90
N ASN A 148 -16.56 -10.61 -14.84
CA ASN A 148 -15.22 -10.02 -14.96
C ASN A 148 -14.60 -9.70 -13.59
N MET A 149 -15.29 -10.01 -12.50
CA MET A 149 -14.82 -9.77 -11.15
C MET A 149 -14.31 -11.06 -10.52
N ARG A 150 -13.31 -10.93 -9.65
CA ARG A 150 -12.85 -12.03 -8.83
C ARG A 150 -12.41 -11.57 -7.46
N LEU A 151 -12.50 -12.45 -6.49
CA LEU A 151 -11.89 -12.29 -5.18
C LEU A 151 -10.47 -12.86 -5.23
N PHE A 152 -9.49 -12.05 -4.88
CA PHE A 152 -8.11 -12.48 -4.76
C PHE A 152 -7.69 -12.42 -3.29
N GLU A 153 -7.58 -13.58 -2.66
CA GLU A 153 -7.10 -13.69 -1.30
C GLU A 153 -5.57 -13.74 -1.28
N HIS A 154 -4.96 -12.84 -0.52
CA HIS A 154 -3.52 -12.77 -0.40
C HIS A 154 -2.95 -13.98 0.34
N PRO A 155 -1.88 -14.62 -0.16
CA PRO A 155 -1.20 -15.68 0.57
C PRO A 155 -0.57 -15.15 1.86
N LYS A 156 -0.47 -16.00 2.87
CA LYS A 156 -0.02 -15.62 4.23
C LYS A 156 1.35 -14.92 4.24
N GLU A 157 2.23 -15.32 3.33
CA GLU A 157 3.60 -14.78 3.21
C GLU A 157 3.63 -13.33 2.73
N LYS A 158 2.54 -12.86 2.10
CA LYS A 158 2.40 -11.48 1.60
C LYS A 158 1.54 -10.59 2.49
N LEU A 159 1.02 -11.12 3.57
CA LEU A 159 0.24 -10.31 4.51
C LEU A 159 1.15 -9.38 5.31
N SER A 160 0.64 -8.18 5.59
CA SER A 160 1.27 -7.30 6.58
C SER A 160 1.29 -7.97 7.96
N HIS A 161 2.29 -7.69 8.77
CA HIS A 161 2.49 -8.33 10.09
C HIS A 161 1.30 -8.19 11.06
N TYR A 162 0.44 -7.20 10.85
CA TYR A 162 -0.77 -6.96 11.64
C TYR A 162 -2.04 -7.55 11.03
N SER A 163 -1.98 -8.08 9.79
CA SER A 163 -3.15 -8.56 9.07
C SER A 163 -3.33 -10.06 9.25
N LYS A 164 -4.56 -10.48 9.56
CA LYS A 164 -4.95 -11.89 9.57
C LYS A 164 -5.35 -12.37 8.18
N ARG A 165 -5.97 -11.51 7.40
CA ARG A 165 -6.52 -11.81 6.07
C ARG A 165 -6.65 -10.55 5.26
N THR A 166 -6.34 -10.63 3.97
CA THR A 166 -6.55 -9.57 2.99
C THR A 166 -7.16 -10.17 1.73
N VAL A 167 -8.24 -9.56 1.25
CA VAL A 167 -8.92 -9.97 0.02
C VAL A 167 -9.12 -8.75 -0.85
N ASP A 168 -8.63 -8.81 -2.09
CA ASP A 168 -8.89 -7.80 -3.11
C ASP A 168 -10.07 -8.22 -3.98
N ILE A 169 -10.89 -7.24 -4.36
CA ILE A 169 -11.88 -7.42 -5.43
C ILE A 169 -11.24 -6.88 -6.70
N GLU A 170 -10.90 -7.78 -7.60
CA GLU A 170 -10.24 -7.45 -8.85
C GLU A 170 -11.23 -7.47 -10.01
N TYR A 171 -11.08 -6.54 -10.95
CA TYR A 171 -11.82 -6.49 -12.20
C TYR A 171 -10.90 -6.75 -13.38
N GLN A 172 -11.24 -7.74 -14.20
CA GLN A 172 -10.51 -8.07 -15.41
C GLN A 172 -11.10 -7.30 -16.58
N SER A 173 -10.46 -6.19 -16.98
CA SER A 173 -10.87 -5.45 -18.18
C SER A 173 -10.49 -6.23 -19.45
N GLU A 174 -11.32 -6.12 -20.47
CA GLU A 174 -11.07 -6.75 -21.78
C GLU A 174 -9.84 -6.16 -22.49
N GLU A 175 -9.46 -4.93 -22.17
CA GLU A 175 -8.30 -4.23 -22.74
C GLU A 175 -6.95 -4.87 -22.43
N ARG A 176 -6.88 -5.76 -21.45
CA ARG A 176 -5.64 -6.47 -21.09
C ARG A 176 -5.16 -7.48 -22.13
N ARG A 177 -5.91 -7.74 -23.17
CA ARG A 177 -5.57 -8.73 -24.22
C ARG A 177 -4.76 -8.18 -25.38
N VAL A 178 -4.56 -6.88 -25.47
CA VAL A 178 -3.83 -6.23 -26.56
C VAL A 178 -2.52 -5.67 -26.02
N GLY A 179 -1.54 -6.55 -25.84
CA GLY A 179 -0.20 -6.09 -25.45
C GLY A 179 0.67 -7.19 -24.84
N LYS A 180 1.04 -8.14 -25.67
CA LYS A 180 2.29 -8.88 -25.50
C LYS A 180 3.26 -8.43 -26.57
#